data_42c787ed97865222aff7a18613243e3d
#
_entry.id   42c787ed97865222aff7a18613243e3d
#
_cell.length_a   1.000
_cell.length_b   1.000
_cell.length_c   1.000
_cell.angle_alpha   90.00
_cell.angle_beta   90.00
_cell.angle_gamma   90.00
#
_symmetry.space_group_name_H-M   'P 1'
#
loop_
_entity.id
_entity.type
_entity.pdbx_description
1 polymer ?
#
loop_
_entity_poly.entity_id
_entity_poly.type
_entity_poly.pdbx_seq_one_letter_code
_entity_poly.pdbx_strand_id
1 'polypeptide(L)'
;MNCEAVVQHLVTWLREKVEEAGARGVVIGVSGGVDSAVAAVLAQKAFPENCMALVLPCESSTEDLIHNRLLLDKFNIPYRVIELDNVYQLLITQLESYIKLDGSKRRLLRANLKPRLRMTTLYYSAQARGYLVLGTTNKSEITVGYSTKHGDSGVDLQILGDLLKREVLELANYLHIPSVIINKTPSGGLWAGQTDEEEMGISYEQLDDYIEYNRGEPGVIERIANL
;
A
#
# COMPACT_ATOMS: atom_id res chain seq x y z
N MET A 1 7.29 -20.29 -5.34
CA MET A 1 6.39 -19.77 -6.41
C MET A 1 7.13 -19.62 -7.76
N ASN A 2 6.47 -19.78 -8.91
CA ASN A 2 7.06 -19.42 -10.20
C ASN A 2 6.92 -17.92 -10.46
N CYS A 3 7.88 -17.14 -9.97
CA CYS A 3 7.83 -15.66 -10.00
C CYS A 3 7.71 -15.09 -11.42
N GLU A 4 8.39 -15.71 -12.42
CA GLU A 4 8.31 -15.24 -13.81
C GLU A 4 6.88 -15.35 -14.36
N ALA A 5 6.26 -16.50 -14.18
CA ALA A 5 4.88 -16.74 -14.65
C ALA A 5 3.88 -15.81 -13.91
N VAL A 6 4.06 -15.60 -12.61
CA VAL A 6 3.21 -14.69 -11.81
C VAL A 6 3.37 -13.26 -12.29
N VAL A 7 4.59 -12.77 -12.50
CA VAL A 7 4.83 -11.41 -13.02
C VAL A 7 4.18 -11.23 -14.40
N GLN A 8 4.35 -12.19 -15.31
CA GLN A 8 3.72 -12.14 -16.64
C GLN A 8 2.19 -12.10 -16.54
N HIS A 9 1.62 -12.95 -15.66
CA HIS A 9 0.17 -12.99 -15.44
C HIS A 9 -0.35 -11.64 -14.90
N LEU A 10 0.26 -11.10 -13.84
CA LEU A 10 -0.17 -9.85 -13.22
C LEU A 10 -0.05 -8.65 -14.17
N VAL A 11 1.02 -8.60 -14.97
CA VAL A 11 1.21 -7.55 -15.99
C VAL A 11 0.14 -7.64 -17.07
N THR A 12 -0.17 -8.85 -17.55
CA THR A 12 -1.22 -9.08 -18.55
C THR A 12 -2.59 -8.73 -17.99
N TRP A 13 -2.92 -9.25 -16.80
CA TRP A 13 -4.17 -8.97 -16.09
C TRP A 13 -4.39 -7.46 -15.89
N LEU A 14 -3.34 -6.74 -15.49
CA LEU A 14 -3.44 -5.30 -15.27
C LEU A 14 -3.75 -4.54 -16.57
N ARG A 15 -3.14 -4.93 -17.69
CA ARG A 15 -3.42 -4.36 -19.01
C ARG A 15 -4.86 -4.59 -19.42
N GLU A 16 -5.34 -5.82 -19.28
CA GLU A 16 -6.71 -6.21 -19.60
C GLU A 16 -7.73 -5.41 -18.79
N LYS A 17 -7.52 -5.28 -17.46
CA LYS A 17 -8.45 -4.55 -16.59
C LYS A 17 -8.48 -3.05 -16.89
N VAL A 18 -7.36 -2.44 -17.20
CA VAL A 18 -7.30 -1.02 -17.60
C VAL A 18 -7.98 -0.81 -18.95
N GLU A 19 -7.79 -1.73 -19.92
CA GLU A 19 -8.46 -1.68 -21.22
C GLU A 19 -9.98 -1.89 -21.09
N GLU A 20 -10.43 -2.90 -20.34
CA GLU A 20 -11.85 -3.16 -20.05
C GLU A 20 -12.56 -1.93 -19.44
N ALA A 21 -11.85 -1.17 -18.59
CA ALA A 21 -12.37 0.05 -18.00
C ALA A 21 -12.34 1.26 -18.94
N GLY A 22 -11.81 1.14 -20.16
CA GLY A 22 -11.60 2.24 -21.09
C GLY A 22 -10.59 3.28 -20.59
N ALA A 23 -9.73 2.91 -19.63
CA ALA A 23 -8.69 3.78 -19.10
C ALA A 23 -7.40 3.67 -19.93
N ARG A 24 -6.46 4.61 -19.69
CA ARG A 24 -5.22 4.68 -20.48
C ARG A 24 -3.98 4.21 -19.73
N GLY A 25 -4.07 4.03 -18.43
CA GLY A 25 -2.93 3.69 -17.57
C GLY A 25 -3.32 3.70 -16.10
N VAL A 26 -2.32 3.81 -15.22
CA VAL A 26 -2.52 3.74 -13.77
C VAL A 26 -1.77 4.83 -12.99
N VAL A 27 -2.36 5.25 -11.88
CA VAL A 27 -1.69 6.02 -10.82
C VAL A 27 -1.53 5.13 -9.61
N ILE A 28 -0.36 5.17 -8.98
CA ILE A 28 -0.05 4.39 -7.77
C ILE A 28 0.59 5.26 -6.70
N GLY A 29 0.19 5.07 -5.44
CA GLY A 29 0.88 5.64 -4.28
C GLY A 29 2.07 4.78 -3.87
N VAL A 30 3.25 5.39 -3.69
CA VAL A 30 4.46 4.69 -3.23
C VAL A 30 4.80 5.15 -1.83
N SER A 31 4.83 4.19 -0.88
CA SER A 31 4.98 4.46 0.56
C SER A 31 6.40 4.25 1.10
N GLY A 32 7.29 3.62 0.33
CA GLY A 32 8.59 3.15 0.80
C GLY A 32 8.56 1.73 1.40
N GLY A 33 7.39 1.08 1.40
CA GLY A 33 7.21 -0.32 1.78
C GLY A 33 7.25 -1.28 0.59
N VAL A 34 7.46 -2.56 0.87
CA VAL A 34 7.68 -3.61 -0.14
C VAL A 34 6.48 -3.82 -1.07
N ASP A 35 5.24 -3.79 -0.54
CA ASP A 35 4.02 -3.99 -1.32
C ASP A 35 3.88 -2.91 -2.39
N SER A 36 4.00 -1.64 -2.00
CA SER A 36 3.95 -0.53 -2.94
C SER A 36 5.11 -0.55 -3.96
N ALA A 37 6.26 -1.06 -3.55
CA ALA A 37 7.42 -1.20 -4.44
C ALA A 37 7.18 -2.27 -5.51
N VAL A 38 6.69 -3.45 -5.14
CA VAL A 38 6.34 -4.53 -6.09
C VAL A 38 5.24 -4.06 -7.05
N ALA A 39 4.16 -3.49 -6.52
CA ALA A 39 3.05 -3.00 -7.33
C ALA A 39 3.49 -1.90 -8.32
N ALA A 40 4.36 -0.97 -7.90
CA ALA A 40 4.89 0.08 -8.79
C ALA A 40 5.74 -0.48 -9.93
N VAL A 41 6.59 -1.48 -9.66
CA VAL A 41 7.41 -2.13 -10.69
C VAL A 41 6.53 -2.92 -11.67
N LEU A 42 5.51 -3.62 -11.19
CA LEU A 42 4.54 -4.32 -12.05
C LEU A 42 3.74 -3.32 -12.91
N ALA A 43 3.31 -2.19 -12.33
CA ALA A 43 2.62 -1.13 -13.05
C ALA A 43 3.50 -0.52 -14.16
N GLN A 44 4.78 -0.26 -13.89
CA GLN A 44 5.73 0.23 -14.88
C GLN A 44 5.98 -0.77 -16.00
N LYS A 45 6.04 -2.08 -15.70
CA LYS A 45 6.14 -3.13 -16.73
C LYS A 45 4.88 -3.22 -17.58
N ALA A 46 3.71 -3.00 -17.01
CA ALA A 46 2.45 -3.00 -17.74
C ALA A 46 2.30 -1.75 -18.63
N PHE A 47 2.64 -0.59 -18.10
CA PHE A 47 2.42 0.72 -18.74
C PHE A 47 3.67 1.60 -18.69
N PRO A 48 4.70 1.34 -19.50
CA PRO A 48 5.95 2.12 -19.48
C PRO A 48 5.76 3.63 -19.65
N GLU A 49 4.79 4.05 -20.49
CA GLU A 49 4.50 5.45 -20.80
C GLU A 49 3.29 6.01 -20.00
N ASN A 50 2.45 5.13 -19.44
CA ASN A 50 1.19 5.51 -18.82
C ASN A 50 1.09 5.01 -17.36
N CYS A 51 2.22 4.93 -16.66
CA CYS A 51 2.31 4.72 -15.23
C CYS A 51 2.77 6.00 -14.54
N MET A 52 2.09 6.44 -13.49
CA MET A 52 2.48 7.59 -12.67
C MET A 52 2.51 7.20 -11.20
N ALA A 53 3.68 7.25 -10.59
CA ALA A 53 3.82 7.10 -9.15
C ALA A 53 3.64 8.45 -8.43
N LEU A 54 2.93 8.44 -7.31
CA LEU A 54 2.83 9.58 -6.40
C LEU A 54 3.46 9.23 -5.06
N VAL A 55 4.41 10.05 -4.64
CA VAL A 55 4.95 10.06 -3.28
C VAL A 55 4.18 11.13 -2.52
N LEU A 56 3.43 10.73 -1.48
CA LEU A 56 2.46 11.55 -0.77
C LEU A 56 2.83 11.66 0.71
N PRO A 57 3.91 12.41 1.06
CA PRO A 57 4.30 12.59 2.45
C PRO A 57 3.16 13.23 3.25
N CYS A 58 2.88 12.64 4.42
CA CYS A 58 1.91 13.13 5.39
C CYS A 58 2.42 12.70 6.77
N GLU A 59 3.27 13.52 7.38
CA GLU A 59 4.08 13.19 8.55
C GLU A 59 4.88 11.89 8.34
N SER A 60 5.41 11.70 7.15
CA SER A 60 6.15 10.50 6.75
C SER A 60 7.61 10.58 7.22
N SER A 61 8.25 9.43 7.41
CA SER A 61 9.66 9.37 7.79
C SER A 61 10.57 9.80 6.63
N THR A 62 11.72 10.36 6.96
CA THR A 62 12.77 10.68 5.95
C THR A 62 13.26 9.40 5.26
N GLU A 63 13.31 8.28 5.97
CA GLU A 63 13.71 6.98 5.44
C GLU A 63 12.77 6.51 4.32
N ASP A 64 11.45 6.67 4.50
CA ASP A 64 10.46 6.34 3.47
C ASP A 64 10.68 7.14 2.18
N LEU A 65 11.00 8.41 2.31
CA LEU A 65 11.27 9.28 1.15
C LEU A 65 12.55 8.85 0.40
N ILE A 66 13.59 8.44 1.14
CA ILE A 66 14.83 7.90 0.57
C ILE A 66 14.53 6.58 -0.16
N HIS A 67 13.78 5.67 0.45
CA HIS A 67 13.41 4.40 -0.15
C HIS A 67 12.56 4.57 -1.41
N ASN A 68 11.59 5.48 -1.39
CA ASN A 68 10.78 5.83 -2.57
C ASN A 68 11.67 6.31 -3.72
N ARG A 69 12.58 7.24 -3.46
CA ARG A 69 13.48 7.76 -4.50
C ARG A 69 14.39 6.66 -5.05
N LEU A 70 15.00 5.86 -4.18
CA LEU A 70 15.85 4.75 -4.58
C LEU A 70 15.14 3.76 -5.51
N LEU A 71 13.88 3.41 -5.19
CA LEU A 71 13.05 2.54 -6.02
C LEU A 71 12.74 3.17 -7.38
N LEU A 72 12.18 4.38 -7.35
CA LEU A 72 11.65 5.04 -8.53
C LEU A 72 12.75 5.38 -9.53
N ASP A 73 13.91 5.84 -9.05
CA ASP A 73 15.08 6.10 -9.89
C ASP A 73 15.65 4.79 -10.48
N LYS A 74 15.74 3.71 -9.68
CA LYS A 74 16.25 2.40 -10.14
C LYS A 74 15.44 1.82 -11.29
N PHE A 75 14.12 1.94 -11.24
CA PHE A 75 13.21 1.36 -12.24
C PHE A 75 12.71 2.37 -13.29
N ASN A 76 13.25 3.59 -13.29
CA ASN A 76 12.84 4.69 -14.19
C ASN A 76 11.33 4.92 -14.17
N ILE A 77 10.70 4.85 -12.99
CA ILE A 77 9.26 5.08 -12.83
C ILE A 77 9.01 6.59 -12.77
N PRO A 78 8.21 7.17 -13.67
CA PRO A 78 7.83 8.58 -13.58
C PRO A 78 7.08 8.86 -12.27
N TYR A 79 7.48 9.91 -11.55
CA TYR A 79 6.83 10.23 -10.28
C TYR A 79 6.68 11.73 -10.02
N ARG A 80 5.81 12.04 -9.05
CA ARG A 80 5.68 13.36 -8.44
C ARG A 80 5.61 13.22 -6.92
N VAL A 81 6.18 14.19 -6.23
CA VAL A 81 6.03 14.36 -4.79
C VAL A 81 4.98 15.43 -4.54
N ILE A 82 3.99 15.14 -3.73
CA ILE A 82 2.93 16.07 -3.33
C ILE A 82 2.84 16.06 -1.81
N GLU A 83 3.35 17.10 -1.18
CA GLU A 83 3.36 17.27 0.27
C GLU A 83 1.94 17.49 0.81
N LEU A 84 1.52 16.63 1.74
CA LEU A 84 0.18 16.68 2.35
C LEU A 84 0.17 17.25 3.77
N ASP A 85 1.34 17.54 4.37
CA ASP A 85 1.45 17.97 5.77
C ASP A 85 0.61 19.19 6.08
N ASN A 86 0.70 20.24 5.26
CA ASN A 86 -0.05 21.48 5.48
C ASN A 86 -1.56 21.27 5.41
N VAL A 87 -2.03 20.48 4.44
CA VAL A 87 -3.46 20.15 4.27
C VAL A 87 -3.95 19.32 5.46
N TYR A 88 -3.16 18.34 5.86
CA TYR A 88 -3.43 17.48 7.00
C TYR A 88 -3.55 18.28 8.30
N GLN A 89 -2.58 19.16 8.59
CA GLN A 89 -2.58 19.99 9.80
C GLN A 89 -3.75 20.98 9.82
N LEU A 90 -4.04 21.62 8.67
CA LEU A 90 -5.18 22.51 8.55
C LEU A 90 -6.50 21.78 8.85
N LEU A 91 -6.70 20.60 8.24
CA LEU A 91 -7.92 19.81 8.43
C LEU A 91 -8.06 19.32 9.87
N ILE A 92 -6.99 18.83 10.49
CA ILE A 92 -7.00 18.44 11.92
C ILE A 92 -7.38 19.62 12.81
N THR A 93 -6.79 20.79 12.58
CA THR A 93 -7.10 21.99 13.36
C THR A 93 -8.58 22.34 13.29
N GLN A 94 -9.17 22.27 12.11
CA GLN A 94 -10.60 22.52 11.91
C GLN A 94 -11.48 21.46 12.60
N LEU A 95 -11.16 20.17 12.41
CA LEU A 95 -11.96 19.07 12.99
C LEU A 95 -11.88 19.06 14.53
N GLU A 96 -10.71 19.27 15.10
CA GLU A 96 -10.51 19.23 16.56
C GLU A 96 -10.97 20.52 17.27
N SER A 97 -11.31 21.57 16.54
CA SER A 97 -11.87 22.79 17.12
C SER A 97 -13.25 22.56 17.78
N TYR A 98 -14.00 21.56 17.32
CA TYR A 98 -15.34 21.24 17.82
C TYR A 98 -15.49 19.81 18.39
N ILE A 99 -14.52 18.92 18.15
CA ILE A 99 -14.54 17.54 18.65
C ILE A 99 -13.59 17.40 19.83
N LYS A 100 -14.14 17.10 21.02
CA LYS A 100 -13.33 16.73 22.18
C LYS A 100 -12.99 15.23 22.11
N LEU A 101 -11.73 14.91 21.97
CA LEU A 101 -11.23 13.53 21.85
C LEU A 101 -10.37 13.15 23.05
N ASP A 102 -10.50 11.91 23.52
CA ASP A 102 -9.52 11.30 24.40
C ASP A 102 -8.23 10.92 23.64
N GLY A 103 -7.12 10.69 24.37
CA GLY A 103 -5.81 10.51 23.76
C GLY A 103 -5.68 9.32 22.81
N SER A 104 -6.30 8.17 23.12
CA SER A 104 -6.21 6.94 22.32
C SER A 104 -7.02 7.04 21.04
N LYS A 105 -8.27 7.48 21.13
CA LYS A 105 -9.12 7.73 19.97
C LYS A 105 -8.55 8.80 19.05
N ARG A 106 -7.99 9.87 19.64
CA ARG A 106 -7.38 10.97 18.89
C ARG A 106 -6.27 10.47 17.96
N ARG A 107 -5.37 9.59 18.48
CA ARG A 107 -4.28 9.03 17.67
C ARG A 107 -4.81 8.26 16.47
N LEU A 108 -5.78 7.36 16.66
CA LEU A 108 -6.35 6.55 15.59
C LEU A 108 -7.09 7.40 14.54
N LEU A 109 -7.86 8.39 14.96
CA LEU A 109 -8.58 9.28 14.04
C LEU A 109 -7.63 10.11 13.18
N ARG A 110 -6.57 10.66 13.79
CA ARG A 110 -5.50 11.36 13.07
C ARG A 110 -4.76 10.45 12.09
N ALA A 111 -4.44 9.23 12.52
CA ALA A 111 -3.80 8.22 11.69
C ALA A 111 -4.62 7.90 10.45
N ASN A 112 -5.90 7.58 10.62
CA ASN A 112 -6.81 7.21 9.52
C ASN A 112 -7.13 8.37 8.55
N LEU A 113 -6.85 9.60 8.91
CA LEU A 113 -7.00 10.74 8.00
C LEU A 113 -5.93 10.76 6.92
N LYS A 114 -4.70 10.33 7.24
CA LYS A 114 -3.56 10.32 6.31
C LYS A 114 -3.83 9.48 5.05
N PRO A 115 -4.19 8.18 5.13
CA PRO A 115 -4.49 7.38 3.93
C PRO A 115 -5.71 7.89 3.16
N ARG A 116 -6.69 8.54 3.82
CA ARG A 116 -7.82 9.15 3.11
C ARG A 116 -7.42 10.38 2.30
N LEU A 117 -6.52 11.21 2.79
CA LEU A 117 -5.96 12.33 2.02
C LEU A 117 -5.13 11.81 0.83
N ARG A 118 -4.33 10.76 1.04
CA ARG A 118 -3.59 10.11 -0.04
C ARG A 118 -4.55 9.57 -1.12
N MET A 119 -5.58 8.84 -0.72
CA MET A 119 -6.59 8.30 -1.64
C MET A 119 -7.23 9.41 -2.48
N THR A 120 -7.70 10.49 -1.86
CA THR A 120 -8.30 11.63 -2.57
C THR A 120 -7.32 12.24 -3.60
N THR A 121 -6.05 12.36 -3.24
CA THR A 121 -4.99 12.90 -4.13
C THR A 121 -4.71 11.96 -5.31
N LEU A 122 -4.69 10.64 -5.05
CA LEU A 122 -4.54 9.61 -6.09
C LEU A 122 -5.69 9.68 -7.10
N TYR A 123 -6.94 9.72 -6.64
CA TYR A 123 -8.12 9.79 -7.51
C TYR A 123 -8.17 11.09 -8.32
N TYR A 124 -7.85 12.23 -7.71
CA TYR A 124 -7.77 13.48 -8.47
C TYR A 124 -6.76 13.39 -9.61
N SER A 125 -5.58 12.82 -9.32
CA SER A 125 -4.51 12.67 -10.31
C SER A 125 -4.84 11.64 -11.39
N ALA A 126 -5.49 10.54 -11.02
CA ALA A 126 -5.94 9.50 -11.93
C ALA A 126 -7.01 10.02 -12.89
N GLN A 127 -8.05 10.65 -12.35
CA GLN A 127 -9.15 11.20 -13.13
C GLN A 127 -8.69 12.25 -14.14
N ALA A 128 -7.77 13.13 -13.74
CA ALA A 128 -7.19 14.14 -14.65
C ALA A 128 -6.44 13.53 -15.85
N ARG A 129 -6.00 12.28 -15.76
CA ARG A 129 -5.26 11.56 -16.81
C ARG A 129 -6.09 10.52 -17.56
N GLY A 130 -7.29 10.18 -17.09
CA GLY A 130 -8.05 9.02 -17.54
C GLY A 130 -7.34 7.71 -17.16
N TYR A 131 -6.79 7.65 -15.95
CA TYR A 131 -6.10 6.50 -15.37
C TYR A 131 -6.93 5.89 -14.24
N LEU A 132 -6.60 4.65 -13.87
CA LEU A 132 -7.14 3.99 -12.67
C LEU A 132 -6.17 4.13 -11.49
N VAL A 133 -6.72 4.10 -10.29
CA VAL A 133 -5.94 4.03 -9.05
C VAL A 133 -5.59 2.58 -8.75
N LEU A 134 -4.28 2.29 -8.70
CA LEU A 134 -3.76 0.96 -8.39
C LEU A 134 -3.45 0.85 -6.89
N GLY A 135 -4.07 -0.13 -6.24
CA GLY A 135 -3.85 -0.47 -4.84
C GLY A 135 -2.70 -1.44 -4.64
N THR A 136 -2.25 -1.49 -3.40
CA THR A 136 -1.05 -2.24 -2.97
C THR A 136 -1.33 -3.24 -1.86
N THR A 137 -2.60 -3.38 -1.44
CA THR A 137 -3.01 -4.30 -0.38
C THR A 137 -2.89 -5.74 -0.86
N ASN A 138 -2.25 -6.58 -0.07
CA ASN A 138 -2.06 -8.00 -0.35
C ASN A 138 -3.17 -8.87 0.26
N LYS A 139 -3.19 -10.17 -0.09
CA LYS A 139 -4.20 -11.12 0.37
C LYS A 139 -4.25 -11.27 1.88
N SER A 140 -3.09 -11.26 2.54
CA SER A 140 -3.01 -11.41 4.00
C SER A 140 -3.71 -10.25 4.71
N GLU A 141 -3.45 -9.01 4.27
CA GLU A 141 -4.10 -7.80 4.77
C GLU A 141 -5.59 -7.75 4.45
N ILE A 142 -6.00 -8.15 3.24
CA ILE A 142 -7.42 -8.21 2.83
C ILE A 142 -8.18 -9.19 3.71
N THR A 143 -7.61 -10.36 4.00
CA THR A 143 -8.27 -11.43 4.76
C THR A 143 -8.67 -10.98 6.16
N VAL A 144 -7.83 -10.18 6.82
CA VAL A 144 -8.09 -9.67 8.18
C VAL A 144 -8.64 -8.24 8.19
N GLY A 145 -8.87 -7.64 7.03
CA GLY A 145 -9.36 -6.27 6.93
C GLY A 145 -8.36 -5.21 7.42
N TYR A 146 -7.06 -5.51 7.39
CA TYR A 146 -6.01 -4.59 7.83
C TYR A 146 -5.80 -3.48 6.78
N SER A 147 -6.64 -2.48 6.84
CA SER A 147 -6.60 -1.30 5.97
C SER A 147 -7.46 -0.16 6.54
N THR A 148 -7.24 1.05 6.08
CA THR A 148 -8.13 2.18 6.39
C THR A 148 -9.27 2.24 5.38
N LYS A 149 -10.51 2.05 5.86
CA LYS A 149 -11.72 2.15 5.03
C LYS A 149 -11.79 3.50 4.31
N HIS A 150 -11.94 3.46 2.99
CA HIS A 150 -11.89 4.63 2.10
C HIS A 150 -10.58 5.43 2.19
N GLY A 151 -9.49 4.74 2.58
CA GLY A 151 -8.13 5.24 2.53
C GLY A 151 -7.32 4.40 1.54
N ASP A 152 -6.38 3.61 2.02
CA ASP A 152 -5.59 2.68 1.20
C ASP A 152 -6.41 1.54 0.56
N SER A 153 -7.57 1.18 1.16
CA SER A 153 -8.53 0.26 0.52
C SER A 153 -9.38 0.91 -0.58
N GLY A 154 -9.37 2.24 -0.70
CA GLY A 154 -10.11 2.99 -1.71
C GLY A 154 -9.34 3.07 -3.02
N VAL A 155 -9.44 2.05 -3.87
CA VAL A 155 -8.73 1.91 -5.15
C VAL A 155 -9.61 1.24 -6.19
N ASP A 156 -9.22 1.32 -7.46
CA ASP A 156 -9.95 0.67 -8.56
C ASP A 156 -9.52 -0.78 -8.77
N LEU A 157 -8.22 -1.08 -8.62
CA LEU A 157 -7.64 -2.40 -8.81
C LEU A 157 -6.66 -2.75 -7.68
N GLN A 158 -6.68 -4.00 -7.20
CA GLN A 158 -5.72 -4.53 -6.22
C GLN A 158 -4.84 -5.59 -6.88
N ILE A 159 -3.67 -5.20 -7.38
CA ILE A 159 -2.79 -6.10 -8.14
C ILE A 159 -2.16 -7.21 -7.28
N LEU A 160 -2.04 -6.99 -5.98
CA LEU A 160 -1.48 -7.95 -5.03
C LEU A 160 -2.57 -8.72 -4.24
N GLY A 161 -3.85 -8.50 -4.57
CA GLY A 161 -4.97 -8.98 -3.76
C GLY A 161 -5.09 -10.49 -3.61
N ASP A 162 -4.49 -11.27 -4.52
CA ASP A 162 -4.44 -12.74 -4.47
C ASP A 162 -3.11 -13.30 -3.93
N LEU A 163 -2.14 -12.42 -3.61
CA LEU A 163 -0.82 -12.82 -3.13
C LEU A 163 -0.70 -12.68 -1.62
N LEU A 164 -0.21 -13.72 -0.96
CA LEU A 164 0.20 -13.69 0.44
C LEU A 164 1.41 -12.78 0.65
N LYS A 165 1.61 -12.28 1.87
CA LYS A 165 2.77 -11.43 2.18
C LYS A 165 4.10 -12.09 1.84
N ARG A 166 4.24 -13.40 2.13
CA ARG A 166 5.44 -14.18 1.75
C ARG A 166 5.67 -14.21 0.23
N GLU A 167 4.59 -14.29 -0.56
CA GLU A 167 4.67 -14.31 -2.02
C GLU A 167 5.06 -12.95 -2.60
N VAL A 168 4.57 -11.86 -1.98
CA VAL A 168 5.02 -10.50 -2.31
C VAL A 168 6.52 -10.33 -2.05
N LEU A 169 7.06 -10.88 -0.94
CA LEU A 169 8.48 -10.87 -0.64
C LEU A 169 9.30 -11.69 -1.65
N GLU A 170 8.80 -12.85 -2.09
CA GLU A 170 9.44 -13.64 -3.17
C GLU A 170 9.49 -12.85 -4.48
N LEU A 171 8.38 -12.17 -4.86
CA LEU A 171 8.36 -11.31 -6.04
C LEU A 171 9.30 -10.11 -5.90
N ALA A 172 9.39 -9.50 -4.72
CA ALA A 172 10.30 -8.39 -4.46
C ALA A 172 11.76 -8.78 -4.71
N ASN A 173 12.16 -9.98 -4.25
CA ASN A 173 13.48 -10.53 -4.50
C ASN A 173 13.69 -10.81 -6.00
N TYR A 174 12.74 -11.47 -6.66
CA TYR A 174 12.79 -11.78 -8.09
C TYR A 174 12.89 -10.52 -8.96
N LEU A 175 12.16 -9.48 -8.62
CA LEU A 175 12.16 -8.19 -9.30
C LEU A 175 13.39 -7.34 -8.96
N HIS A 176 14.27 -7.82 -8.09
CA HIS A 176 15.45 -7.09 -7.63
C HIS A 176 15.13 -5.74 -6.96
N ILE A 177 14.03 -5.68 -6.20
CA ILE A 177 13.73 -4.52 -5.34
C ILE A 177 14.90 -4.30 -4.37
N PRO A 178 15.30 -3.05 -4.06
CA PRO A 178 16.38 -2.78 -3.14
C PRO A 178 16.20 -3.48 -1.78
N SER A 179 17.23 -4.14 -1.29
CA SER A 179 17.18 -4.94 -0.04
C SER A 179 16.77 -4.12 1.18
N VAL A 180 17.09 -2.83 1.21
CA VAL A 180 16.65 -1.91 2.28
C VAL A 180 15.13 -1.76 2.34
N ILE A 181 14.43 -1.94 1.23
CA ILE A 181 12.96 -1.93 1.15
C ILE A 181 12.40 -3.30 1.53
N ILE A 182 13.02 -4.38 1.04
CA ILE A 182 12.58 -5.77 1.32
C ILE A 182 12.70 -6.08 2.82
N ASN A 183 13.81 -5.67 3.45
CA ASN A 183 14.13 -5.98 4.84
C ASN A 183 13.51 -4.97 5.84
N LYS A 184 12.77 -3.97 5.35
CA LYS A 184 12.09 -3.01 6.21
C LYS A 184 10.95 -3.71 6.95
N THR A 185 10.85 -3.46 8.26
CA THR A 185 9.71 -3.95 9.06
C THR A 185 8.40 -3.43 8.48
N PRO A 186 7.41 -4.30 8.20
CA PRO A 186 6.10 -3.89 7.71
C PRO A 186 5.42 -2.90 8.66
N SER A 187 4.95 -1.78 8.11
CA SER A 187 4.29 -0.73 8.87
C SER A 187 3.41 0.12 7.96
N GLY A 188 2.23 0.47 8.45
CA GLY A 188 1.35 1.46 7.79
C GLY A 188 1.92 2.88 7.77
N GLY A 189 2.99 3.17 8.55
CA GLY A 189 3.65 4.47 8.60
C GLY A 189 2.73 5.60 9.09
N LEU A 190 1.76 5.28 9.96
CA LEU A 190 0.76 6.23 10.43
C LEU A 190 1.20 7.00 11.67
N TRP A 191 2.09 6.40 12.49
CA TRP A 191 2.76 7.03 13.64
C TRP A 191 4.14 6.41 13.88
N ALA A 192 4.97 7.11 14.66
CA ALA A 192 6.32 6.63 14.96
C ALA A 192 6.29 5.31 15.77
N GLY A 193 7.09 4.32 15.33
CA GLY A 193 7.20 3.02 15.98
C GLY A 193 6.03 2.06 15.73
N GLN A 194 5.11 2.37 14.82
CA GLN A 194 4.07 1.43 14.40
C GLN A 194 4.69 0.25 13.68
N THR A 195 4.21 -0.96 13.98
CA THR A 195 4.41 -2.16 13.16
C THR A 195 3.08 -2.85 12.93
N ASP A 196 2.91 -3.44 11.75
CA ASP A 196 1.66 -4.12 11.39
C ASP A 196 1.41 -5.32 12.29
N GLU A 197 2.45 -6.12 12.59
CA GLU A 197 2.36 -7.31 13.43
C GLU A 197 2.00 -7.00 14.88
N GLU A 198 2.50 -5.88 15.44
CA GLU A 198 2.07 -5.44 16.78
C GLU A 198 0.61 -5.02 16.82
N GLU A 199 0.11 -4.35 15.77
CA GLU A 199 -1.31 -3.98 15.69
C GLU A 199 -2.21 -5.19 15.48
N MET A 200 -1.85 -6.08 14.57
CA MET A 200 -2.59 -7.32 14.35
C MET A 200 -2.50 -8.28 15.53
N GLY A 201 -1.40 -8.24 16.29
CA GLY A 201 -1.11 -9.18 17.39
C GLY A 201 -0.74 -10.58 16.91
N ILE A 202 -0.38 -10.73 15.64
CA ILE A 202 0.09 -11.95 14.98
C ILE A 202 1.14 -11.57 13.92
N SER A 203 2.05 -12.51 13.60
CA SER A 203 2.99 -12.31 12.52
C SER A 203 2.36 -12.59 11.14
N TYR A 204 2.94 -12.01 10.09
CA TYR A 204 2.54 -12.34 8.71
C TYR A 204 2.77 -13.82 8.38
N GLU A 205 3.82 -14.44 8.94
CA GLU A 205 4.08 -15.87 8.76
C GLU A 205 2.94 -16.72 9.32
N GLN A 206 2.47 -16.41 10.53
CA GLN A 206 1.34 -17.11 11.16
C GLN A 206 0.04 -16.90 10.38
N LEU A 207 -0.21 -15.67 9.91
CA LEU A 207 -1.38 -15.34 9.11
C LEU A 207 -1.37 -16.06 7.77
N ASP A 208 -0.24 -16.05 7.06
CA ASP A 208 -0.09 -16.71 5.77
C ASP A 208 -0.25 -18.22 5.88
N ASP A 209 0.29 -18.84 6.94
CA ASP A 209 0.11 -20.28 7.22
C ASP A 209 -1.34 -20.64 7.50
N TYR A 210 -2.05 -19.77 8.20
CA TYR A 210 -3.49 -19.97 8.43
C TYR A 210 -4.27 -19.86 7.11
N ILE A 211 -4.01 -18.85 6.30
CA ILE A 211 -4.74 -18.63 5.03
C ILE A 211 -4.47 -19.77 4.04
N GLU A 212 -3.23 -20.24 3.94
CA GLU A 212 -2.84 -21.24 2.93
C GLU A 212 -3.16 -22.67 3.36
N TYR A 213 -2.92 -23.00 4.63
CA TYR A 213 -2.99 -24.39 5.11
C TYR A 213 -4.06 -24.62 6.20
N ASN A 214 -4.78 -23.58 6.60
CA ASN A 214 -5.70 -23.61 7.76
C ASN A 214 -5.00 -24.10 9.03
N ARG A 215 -3.75 -23.70 9.27
CA ARG A 215 -2.89 -24.10 10.38
C ARG A 215 -2.59 -22.92 11.29
N GLY A 216 -2.59 -23.16 12.57
CA GLY A 216 -2.23 -22.17 13.58
C GLY A 216 -2.49 -22.70 14.98
N GLU A 217 -1.83 -22.12 15.98
CA GLU A 217 -2.16 -22.35 17.37
C GLU A 217 -3.55 -21.79 17.70
N PRO A 218 -4.30 -22.36 18.66
CA PRO A 218 -5.65 -21.92 18.99
C PRO A 218 -5.76 -20.41 19.24
N GLY A 219 -4.78 -19.81 19.93
CA GLY A 219 -4.76 -18.37 20.21
C GLY A 219 -4.55 -17.50 18.96
N VAL A 220 -3.80 -17.99 17.95
CA VAL A 220 -3.62 -17.34 16.65
C VAL A 220 -4.92 -17.37 15.85
N ILE A 221 -5.56 -18.54 15.78
CA ILE A 221 -6.84 -18.70 15.07
C ILE A 221 -7.92 -17.80 15.67
N GLU A 222 -8.02 -17.78 17.02
CA GLU A 222 -8.96 -16.91 17.72
C GLU A 222 -8.67 -15.43 17.44
N ARG A 223 -7.39 -15.03 17.41
CA ARG A 223 -7.01 -13.66 17.09
C ARG A 223 -7.40 -13.26 15.67
N ILE A 224 -7.14 -14.14 14.68
CA ILE A 224 -7.52 -13.89 13.27
C ILE A 224 -9.03 -13.72 13.13
N ALA A 225 -9.82 -14.55 13.83
CA ALA A 225 -11.28 -14.47 13.79
C ALA A 225 -11.85 -13.18 14.42
N ASN A 226 -11.06 -12.46 15.21
CA ASN A 226 -11.44 -11.24 15.91
C ASN A 226 -10.82 -9.96 15.29
N LEU A 227 -10.08 -10.08 14.17
CA LEU A 227 -9.59 -8.95 13.40
C LEU A 227 -10.65 -8.46 12.42
#